data_26c7b3d639bc3f07c97badc6cb37d689
#
_entry.id   26c7b3d639bc3f07c97badc6cb37d689
#
_cell.length_a   1.000
_cell.length_b   1.000
_cell.length_c   1.000
_cell.angle_alpha   90.00
_cell.angle_beta   90.00
_cell.angle_gamma   90.00
#
_symmetry.space_group_name_H-M   'P 1'
#
loop_
_entity.id
_entity.type
_entity.pdbx_description
1 polymer ?
#
loop_
_entity_poly.entity_id
_entity_poly.type
_entity_poly.pdbx_seq_one_letter_code
_entity_poly.pdbx_strand_id
1 'polypeptide(L)'
;QLPDAPVTVSPRVGFNWVVLGYQKGVLRGCTGYFIGRLPFVWLVSGVSNSGCGQYQYSYIQADAKSLPTFGEISKFYPTVAEQLSDSGLSLPKEPNAAPQTPTIIDKDLKMNATWKSSLAVDVKLPYDINFSVEGIYSRDFNPSVVTTQNYYWDGKKTITLSPEDTRHYLTCSNKSVTPYLITNAGHKAHYESLTFSLAKKFDFGLDISASYTMAQAKSYGDGIGDQVTSAYTNNRYSVNANNDKEIGFANYVAPNRLLITASYSKDYAKHFGTMVGLVYEGTNFGYDPYAATRFSYTFAGNVVNDYKGSNNLLYVPASREALDEWNFSDYTYTDAKKQKQTYTAEQQKDDFWNYINQDSYLKGRKGKYAERG
;
A
#
# COMPACT_ATOMS: atom_id res chain seq x y z
N GLN A 1 -22.09 9.37 14.51
CA GLN A 1 -21.58 9.19 15.87
C GLN A 1 -20.12 8.86 15.78
N LEU A 2 -19.26 9.50 16.56
CA LEU A 2 -17.84 9.14 16.65
C LEU A 2 -17.71 7.87 17.52
N PRO A 3 -16.70 7.02 17.27
CA PRO A 3 -16.44 5.88 18.13
C PRO A 3 -16.06 6.33 19.56
N ASP A 4 -16.29 5.47 20.52
CA ASP A 4 -15.89 5.70 21.88
C ASP A 4 -14.36 5.84 21.99
N ALA A 5 -13.91 6.67 22.93
CA ALA A 5 -12.50 6.89 23.24
C ALA A 5 -12.09 6.10 24.51
N PRO A 6 -11.85 4.79 24.41
CA PRO A 6 -11.50 3.96 25.55
C PRO A 6 -10.11 4.32 26.08
N VAL A 7 -9.90 4.11 27.37
CA VAL A 7 -8.56 4.12 27.95
C VAL A 7 -7.77 2.96 27.37
N THR A 8 -6.59 3.22 26.86
CA THR A 8 -5.74 2.23 26.20
C THR A 8 -4.45 2.02 27.00
N VAL A 9 -3.99 0.78 27.06
CA VAL A 9 -2.77 0.40 27.79
C VAL A 9 -1.78 -0.21 26.81
N SER A 10 -0.52 0.23 26.87
CA SER A 10 0.57 -0.25 26.02
C SER A 10 1.69 -0.88 26.85
N PRO A 11 1.51 -2.12 27.36
CA PRO A 11 2.52 -2.79 28.17
C PRO A 11 3.74 -3.14 27.32
N ARG A 12 4.93 -3.00 27.94
CA ARG A 12 6.22 -3.29 27.31
C ARG A 12 7.14 -3.92 28.33
N VAL A 13 7.93 -4.91 27.88
CA VAL A 13 8.99 -5.51 28.67
C VAL A 13 10.21 -5.74 27.79
N GLY A 14 11.39 -5.56 28.35
CA GLY A 14 12.65 -5.82 27.66
C GLY A 14 13.70 -6.35 28.63
N PHE A 15 14.66 -7.07 28.10
CA PHE A 15 15.78 -7.60 28.85
C PHE A 15 17.09 -7.46 28.07
N ASN A 16 18.16 -7.44 28.82
CA ASN A 16 19.53 -7.45 28.30
C ASN A 16 20.35 -8.36 29.24
N TRP A 17 20.76 -9.50 28.75
CA TRP A 17 21.43 -10.52 29.52
C TRP A 17 22.83 -10.82 28.98
N VAL A 18 23.85 -10.63 29.80
CA VAL A 18 25.24 -10.95 29.48
C VAL A 18 25.46 -12.45 29.63
N VAL A 19 25.64 -13.18 28.53
CA VAL A 19 25.67 -14.66 28.49
C VAL A 19 27.09 -15.21 28.55
N LEU A 20 28.05 -14.58 27.86
CA LEU A 20 29.43 -15.08 27.67
C LEU A 20 30.49 -14.27 28.44
N GLY A 21 30.14 -13.74 29.61
CA GLY A 21 31.00 -12.84 30.38
C GLY A 21 30.97 -11.41 29.83
N TYR A 22 31.49 -10.47 30.64
CA TYR A 22 31.42 -9.05 30.31
C TYR A 22 32.07 -8.77 28.95
N GLN A 23 31.30 -8.20 28.03
CA GLN A 23 31.68 -7.81 26.65
C GLN A 23 31.87 -8.92 25.60
N LYS A 24 31.65 -10.20 25.89
CA LYS A 24 31.82 -11.26 24.89
C LYS A 24 30.53 -11.73 24.22
N GLY A 25 29.42 -11.61 24.91
CA GLY A 25 28.12 -12.00 24.32
C GLY A 25 26.95 -11.48 25.14
N VAL A 26 25.98 -10.93 24.45
CA VAL A 26 24.77 -10.35 25.02
C VAL A 26 23.55 -10.91 24.28
N LEU A 27 22.58 -11.40 25.05
CA LEU A 27 21.25 -11.70 24.56
C LEU A 27 20.32 -10.55 24.97
N ARG A 28 19.70 -9.90 24.00
CA ARG A 28 18.75 -8.80 24.25
C ARG A 28 17.43 -9.08 23.57
N GLY A 29 16.36 -8.62 24.18
CA GLY A 29 15.04 -8.78 23.59
C GLY A 29 14.03 -7.84 24.21
N CYS A 30 12.99 -7.58 23.46
CA CYS A 30 11.85 -6.83 23.95
C CYS A 30 10.56 -7.35 23.34
N THR A 31 9.46 -7.13 24.04
CA THR A 31 8.12 -7.38 23.55
C THR A 31 7.18 -6.31 24.10
N GLY A 32 6.17 -5.95 23.30
CA GLY A 32 5.22 -4.94 23.74
C GLY A 32 4.01 -4.84 22.83
N TYR A 33 2.96 -4.28 23.40
CA TYR A 33 1.74 -3.93 22.70
C TYR A 33 1.70 -2.42 22.50
N PHE A 34 1.58 -2.00 21.26
CA PHE A 34 1.65 -0.58 20.87
C PHE A 34 0.35 -0.18 20.21
N ILE A 35 -0.24 0.91 20.69
CA ILE A 35 -1.46 1.46 20.11
C ILE A 35 -1.09 2.66 19.25
N GLY A 36 -1.48 2.60 17.98
CA GLY A 36 -1.28 3.64 16.99
C GLY A 36 -2.48 4.57 16.90
N ARG A 37 -2.31 5.62 16.09
CA ARG A 37 -3.39 6.57 15.77
C ARG A 37 -3.93 6.27 14.37
N LEU A 38 -5.22 6.54 14.20
CA LEU A 38 -5.81 6.63 12.86
C LEU A 38 -5.30 7.88 12.14
N PRO A 39 -5.18 7.86 10.81
CA PRO A 39 -4.93 9.07 10.05
C PRO A 39 -5.99 10.12 10.37
N PHE A 40 -5.55 11.29 10.86
CA PHE A 40 -6.47 12.34 11.29
C PHE A 40 -7.37 12.83 10.16
N VAL A 41 -6.85 12.87 8.94
CA VAL A 41 -7.60 13.25 7.74
C VAL A 41 -8.79 12.34 7.46
N TRP A 42 -8.73 11.06 7.85
CA TRP A 42 -9.87 10.15 7.72
C TRP A 42 -11.00 10.51 8.68
N LEU A 43 -10.65 10.91 9.90
CA LEU A 43 -11.65 11.36 10.90
C LEU A 43 -12.28 12.69 10.47
N VAL A 44 -11.46 13.63 9.98
CA VAL A 44 -11.95 14.90 9.44
C VAL A 44 -12.89 14.66 8.26
N SER A 45 -12.57 13.72 7.37
CA SER A 45 -13.44 13.36 6.25
C SER A 45 -14.80 12.82 6.71
N GLY A 46 -14.86 12.13 7.85
CA GLY A 46 -16.12 11.69 8.46
C GLY A 46 -17.00 12.83 8.93
N VAL A 47 -16.42 13.99 9.26
CA VAL A 47 -17.16 15.20 9.62
C VAL A 47 -17.51 16.03 8.38
N SER A 48 -16.51 16.35 7.56
CA SER A 48 -16.67 17.22 6.40
C SER A 48 -17.52 16.60 5.28
N ASN A 49 -17.40 15.30 5.04
CA ASN A 49 -18.15 14.57 4.00
C ASN A 49 -19.32 13.77 4.57
N SER A 50 -19.84 14.14 5.74
CA SER A 50 -21.00 13.49 6.34
C SER A 50 -22.34 13.84 5.67
N GLY A 51 -22.37 14.92 4.90
CA GLY A 51 -23.59 15.52 4.37
C GLY A 51 -24.39 16.33 5.40
N CYS A 52 -23.90 16.44 6.62
CA CYS A 52 -24.56 17.15 7.72
C CYS A 52 -23.84 18.41 8.18
N GLY A 53 -22.54 18.52 7.92
CA GLY A 53 -21.68 19.59 8.45
C GLY A 53 -21.32 20.69 7.47
N GLN A 54 -21.30 20.41 6.19
CA GLN A 54 -20.95 21.39 5.14
C GLN A 54 -21.49 20.97 3.78
N TYR A 55 -21.59 21.95 2.90
CA TYR A 55 -21.91 21.76 1.49
C TYR A 55 -20.70 22.14 0.66
N GLN A 56 -20.43 21.39 -0.39
CA GLN A 56 -19.34 21.67 -1.32
C GLN A 56 -19.94 22.08 -2.67
N TYR A 57 -19.51 23.24 -3.15
CA TYR A 57 -19.76 23.68 -4.51
C TYR A 57 -18.45 23.60 -5.29
N SER A 58 -18.51 23.02 -6.49
CA SER A 58 -17.36 22.94 -7.40
C SER A 58 -17.76 23.55 -8.73
N TYR A 59 -17.02 24.55 -9.17
CA TYR A 59 -17.11 25.08 -10.51
C TYR A 59 -16.02 24.42 -11.34
N ILE A 60 -16.40 23.77 -12.41
CA ILE A 60 -15.47 23.10 -13.34
C ILE A 60 -15.20 23.98 -14.56
N GLN A 61 -14.23 23.63 -15.37
CA GLN A 61 -13.82 24.40 -16.54
C GLN A 61 -14.99 24.67 -17.53
N ALA A 62 -16.01 23.84 -17.57
CA ALA A 62 -17.22 24.09 -18.37
C ALA A 62 -18.00 25.34 -17.91
N ASP A 63 -17.89 25.66 -16.62
CA ASP A 63 -18.51 26.84 -16.01
C ASP A 63 -17.60 28.08 -16.07
N ALA A 64 -16.38 27.92 -16.56
CA ALA A 64 -15.32 28.95 -16.55
C ALA A 64 -15.63 30.19 -17.42
N LYS A 65 -16.65 30.15 -18.27
CA LYS A 65 -17.12 31.34 -19.01
C LYS A 65 -17.69 32.42 -18.12
N SER A 66 -18.11 32.05 -16.91
CA SER A 66 -18.66 32.96 -15.89
C SER A 66 -17.68 33.29 -14.76
N LEU A 67 -16.47 32.72 -14.79
CA LEU A 67 -15.44 33.02 -13.81
C LEU A 67 -14.59 34.22 -14.25
N PRO A 68 -14.07 35.04 -13.32
CA PRO A 68 -13.17 36.14 -13.66
C PRO A 68 -11.93 35.59 -14.34
N THR A 69 -11.43 36.40 -15.33
CA THR A 69 -10.16 36.10 -15.98
C THR A 69 -8.99 36.24 -15.00
N PHE A 70 -7.87 35.57 -15.31
CA PHE A 70 -6.69 35.56 -14.41
C PHE A 70 -6.16 36.96 -14.06
N GLY A 71 -6.42 38.00 -14.92
CA GLY A 71 -6.04 39.38 -14.67
C GLY A 71 -6.81 40.06 -13.53
N GLU A 72 -7.95 39.53 -13.12
CA GLU A 72 -8.81 40.09 -12.08
C GLU A 72 -8.56 39.47 -10.69
N ILE A 73 -7.72 38.45 -10.61
CA ILE A 73 -7.33 37.79 -9.34
C ILE A 73 -6.56 38.75 -8.38
N SER A 74 -6.09 39.88 -8.88
CA SER A 74 -5.45 40.91 -8.04
C SER A 74 -6.41 41.60 -7.06
N LYS A 75 -7.73 41.43 -7.22
CA LYS A 75 -8.74 41.99 -6.34
C LYS A 75 -8.91 41.13 -5.11
N PHE A 76 -8.75 41.69 -3.93
CA PHE A 76 -9.03 41.03 -2.68
C PHE A 76 -10.53 41.02 -2.39
N TYR A 77 -11.06 39.84 -2.08
CA TYR A 77 -12.44 39.64 -1.65
C TYR A 77 -12.48 39.23 -0.18
N PRO A 78 -13.10 40.02 0.69
CA PRO A 78 -13.22 39.69 2.12
C PRO A 78 -14.02 38.40 2.38
N THR A 79 -14.97 38.09 1.52
CA THR A 79 -15.82 36.91 1.63
C THR A 79 -15.97 36.17 0.30
N VAL A 80 -16.23 34.87 0.40
CA VAL A 80 -16.54 34.03 -0.79
C VAL A 80 -17.80 34.54 -1.51
N ALA A 81 -18.79 35.04 -0.77
CA ALA A 81 -20.02 35.57 -1.37
C ALA A 81 -19.75 36.78 -2.26
N GLU A 82 -18.88 37.70 -1.86
CA GLU A 82 -18.47 38.86 -2.68
C GLU A 82 -17.70 38.42 -3.92
N GLN A 83 -16.78 37.47 -3.79
CA GLN A 83 -16.04 36.91 -4.93
C GLN A 83 -16.97 36.27 -5.95
N LEU A 84 -17.94 35.48 -5.50
CA LEU A 84 -18.93 34.86 -6.38
C LEU A 84 -19.83 35.90 -7.03
N SER A 85 -20.29 36.91 -6.28
CA SER A 85 -21.14 37.99 -6.80
C SER A 85 -20.44 38.78 -7.89
N ASP A 86 -19.16 39.12 -7.71
CA ASP A 86 -18.35 39.82 -8.71
C ASP A 86 -18.14 38.99 -9.99
N SER A 87 -18.16 37.68 -9.85
CA SER A 87 -18.10 36.72 -10.96
C SER A 87 -19.45 36.41 -11.60
N GLY A 88 -20.52 37.07 -11.18
CA GLY A 88 -21.88 36.79 -11.66
C GLY A 88 -22.48 35.50 -11.11
N LEU A 89 -21.86 34.94 -10.06
CA LEU A 89 -22.30 33.72 -9.41
C LEU A 89 -22.91 34.03 -8.03
N SER A 90 -23.70 33.13 -7.52
CA SER A 90 -24.27 33.24 -6.17
C SER A 90 -24.22 31.89 -5.45
N LEU A 91 -24.04 31.92 -4.14
CA LEU A 91 -24.24 30.72 -3.34
C LEU A 91 -25.72 30.32 -3.41
N PRO A 92 -26.03 29.05 -3.71
CA PRO A 92 -27.40 28.56 -3.63
C PRO A 92 -27.96 28.78 -2.22
N LYS A 93 -29.24 29.13 -2.13
CA LYS A 93 -29.93 29.31 -0.83
C LYS A 93 -30.11 27.99 -0.08
N GLU A 94 -30.23 26.91 -0.84
CA GLU A 94 -30.41 25.56 -0.32
C GLU A 94 -29.27 24.67 -0.77
N PRO A 95 -28.86 23.68 0.03
CA PRO A 95 -27.84 22.72 -0.34
C PRO A 95 -28.29 21.87 -1.53
N ASN A 96 -27.47 21.81 -2.57
CA ASN A 96 -27.86 21.15 -3.82
C ASN A 96 -27.95 19.64 -3.72
N ALA A 97 -27.12 18.98 -2.96
CA ALA A 97 -27.15 17.53 -2.79
C ALA A 97 -26.25 17.08 -1.62
N ALA A 98 -26.57 15.93 -1.06
CA ALA A 98 -25.65 15.20 -0.21
C ALA A 98 -24.35 14.87 -0.99
N PRO A 99 -23.19 14.82 -0.33
CA PRO A 99 -21.93 14.47 -0.99
C PRO A 99 -22.06 13.11 -1.66
N GLN A 100 -21.54 13.00 -2.88
CA GLN A 100 -21.58 11.74 -3.66
C GLN A 100 -20.76 10.63 -2.99
N THR A 101 -19.82 11.00 -2.14
CA THR A 101 -18.94 10.07 -1.42
C THR A 101 -18.94 10.38 0.08
N PRO A 102 -20.08 10.19 0.77
CA PRO A 102 -20.12 10.41 2.22
C PRO A 102 -19.17 9.43 2.93
N THR A 103 -18.51 9.93 3.96
CA THR A 103 -17.59 9.13 4.78
C THR A 103 -18.24 8.82 6.11
N ILE A 104 -18.35 7.55 6.41
CA ILE A 104 -18.95 7.01 7.64
C ILE A 104 -17.84 6.38 8.47
N ILE A 105 -17.88 6.58 9.77
CA ILE A 105 -16.98 5.93 10.71
C ILE A 105 -17.76 4.83 11.42
N ASP A 106 -17.20 3.63 11.43
CA ASP A 106 -17.79 2.48 12.12
C ASP A 106 -17.89 2.80 13.62
N LYS A 107 -19.05 2.57 14.20
CA LYS A 107 -19.28 2.81 15.63
C LYS A 107 -18.38 1.95 16.52
N ASP A 108 -18.00 0.77 16.03
CA ASP A 108 -17.16 -0.20 16.74
C ASP A 108 -15.66 -0.09 16.32
N LEU A 109 -15.29 0.99 15.61
CA LEU A 109 -13.93 1.23 15.15
C LEU A 109 -12.96 1.28 16.33
N LYS A 110 -11.98 0.39 16.30
CA LYS A 110 -10.89 0.30 17.30
C LYS A 110 -9.62 0.95 16.76
N MET A 111 -8.83 1.54 17.65
CA MET A 111 -7.51 2.05 17.28
C MET A 111 -6.62 0.92 16.80
N ASN A 112 -5.81 1.22 15.79
CA ASN A 112 -4.79 0.31 15.29
C ASN A 112 -3.84 -0.04 16.43
N ALA A 113 -3.50 -1.30 16.56
CA ALA A 113 -2.55 -1.74 17.56
C ALA A 113 -1.60 -2.77 16.95
N THR A 114 -0.39 -2.85 17.47
CA THR A 114 0.63 -3.79 17.01
C THR A 114 1.32 -4.43 18.19
N TRP A 115 1.34 -5.74 18.23
CA TRP A 115 2.27 -6.48 19.10
C TRP A 115 3.59 -6.62 18.38
N LYS A 116 4.67 -6.16 18.99
CA LYS A 116 6.01 -6.25 18.43
C LYS A 116 6.96 -6.94 19.41
N SER A 117 7.74 -7.89 18.90
CA SER A 117 8.78 -8.59 19.64
C SER A 117 10.10 -8.55 18.86
N SER A 118 11.20 -8.41 19.55
CA SER A 118 12.53 -8.58 18.98
C SER A 118 13.39 -9.43 19.90
N LEU A 119 14.29 -10.20 19.27
CA LEU A 119 15.32 -10.98 19.97
C LEU A 119 16.63 -10.82 19.18
N ALA A 120 17.70 -10.49 19.89
CA ALA A 120 19.01 -10.36 19.28
C ALA A 120 20.12 -10.99 20.13
N VAL A 121 21.12 -11.49 19.44
CA VAL A 121 22.36 -12.00 20.03
C VAL A 121 23.50 -11.17 19.44
N ASP A 122 24.25 -10.52 20.33
CA ASP A 122 25.43 -9.75 19.98
C ASP A 122 26.67 -10.48 20.54
N VAL A 123 27.64 -10.80 19.71
CA VAL A 123 28.86 -11.54 20.09
C VAL A 123 30.09 -10.82 19.58
N LYS A 124 31.07 -10.66 20.46
CA LYS A 124 32.41 -10.22 20.09
C LYS A 124 33.25 -11.43 19.69
N LEU A 125 33.51 -11.56 18.41
CA LEU A 125 34.33 -12.61 17.82
C LEU A 125 35.84 -12.29 17.98
N PRO A 126 36.77 -13.27 17.74
CA PRO A 126 38.19 -12.99 17.63
C PRO A 126 38.48 -11.85 16.64
N TYR A 127 39.61 -11.18 16.84
CA TYR A 127 40.05 -10.03 16.05
C TYR A 127 39.17 -8.79 16.16
N ASP A 128 38.44 -8.62 17.29
CA ASP A 128 37.56 -7.51 17.60
C ASP A 128 36.41 -7.30 16.57
N ILE A 129 35.95 -8.39 15.97
CA ILE A 129 34.78 -8.37 15.10
C ILE A 129 33.53 -8.45 15.94
N ASN A 130 32.60 -7.48 15.78
CA ASN A 130 31.30 -7.54 16.39
C ASN A 130 30.33 -8.23 15.40
N PHE A 131 29.69 -9.29 15.87
CA PHE A 131 28.66 -10.02 15.14
C PHE A 131 27.33 -9.88 15.86
N SER A 132 26.26 -9.61 15.11
CA SER A 132 24.91 -9.53 15.65
C SER A 132 23.92 -10.27 14.74
N VAL A 133 22.99 -10.98 15.37
CA VAL A 133 21.81 -11.52 14.69
C VAL A 133 20.59 -11.00 15.42
N GLU A 134 19.66 -10.37 14.69
CA GLU A 134 18.42 -9.84 15.24
C GLU A 134 17.22 -10.34 14.45
N GLY A 135 16.26 -10.94 15.15
CA GLY A 135 14.93 -11.28 14.65
C GLY A 135 13.88 -10.30 15.16
N ILE A 136 13.01 -9.82 14.29
CA ILE A 136 11.85 -8.98 14.65
C ILE A 136 10.59 -9.66 14.13
N TYR A 137 9.57 -9.72 14.96
CA TYR A 137 8.22 -10.12 14.58
C TYR A 137 7.22 -9.10 15.10
N SER A 138 6.30 -8.68 14.23
CA SER A 138 5.17 -7.88 14.66
C SER A 138 3.87 -8.39 14.07
N ARG A 139 2.77 -8.22 14.79
CA ARG A 139 1.43 -8.58 14.38
C ARG A 139 0.49 -7.43 14.64
N ASP A 140 -0.28 -7.06 13.62
CA ASP A 140 -1.23 -5.96 13.73
C ASP A 140 -2.59 -6.46 14.23
N PHE A 141 -3.17 -5.66 15.10
CA PHE A 141 -4.53 -5.81 15.61
C PHE A 141 -5.35 -4.59 15.19
N ASN A 142 -6.55 -4.86 14.74
CA ASN A 142 -7.49 -3.84 14.30
C ASN A 142 -6.93 -2.86 13.24
N PRO A 143 -6.16 -3.32 12.22
CA PRO A 143 -5.73 -2.40 11.17
C PRO A 143 -6.96 -1.75 10.53
N SER A 144 -6.91 -0.44 10.37
CA SER A 144 -7.99 0.32 9.76
C SER A 144 -8.01 0.13 8.25
N VAL A 145 -9.20 0.01 7.70
CA VAL A 145 -9.44 -0.13 6.26
C VAL A 145 -10.66 0.69 5.86
N VAL A 146 -10.74 1.02 4.58
CA VAL A 146 -11.90 1.68 4.00
C VAL A 146 -12.65 0.69 3.12
N THR A 147 -13.95 0.63 3.27
CA THR A 147 -14.87 -0.17 2.44
C THR A 147 -15.98 0.71 1.88
N THR A 148 -16.73 0.23 0.90
CA THR A 148 -17.96 0.88 0.43
C THR A 148 -19.19 0.10 0.90
N GLN A 149 -20.32 0.80 1.06
CA GLN A 149 -21.53 0.18 1.59
C GLN A 149 -22.56 -0.16 0.51
N ASN A 150 -22.42 0.38 -0.68
CA ASN A 150 -23.38 0.19 -1.78
C ASN A 150 -22.91 -0.80 -2.86
N TYR A 151 -21.68 -1.31 -2.75
CA TYR A 151 -21.17 -2.40 -3.60
C TYR A 151 -21.06 -3.66 -2.75
N TYR A 152 -21.76 -4.70 -3.09
CA TYR A 152 -21.80 -5.93 -2.32
C TYR A 152 -22.06 -7.15 -3.22
N TRP A 153 -21.67 -8.31 -2.76
CA TRP A 153 -22.02 -9.57 -3.41
C TRP A 153 -23.39 -10.04 -2.94
N ASP A 154 -24.26 -10.31 -3.91
CA ASP A 154 -25.63 -10.77 -3.65
C ASP A 154 -25.74 -12.30 -3.39
N GLY A 155 -24.60 -12.99 -3.33
CA GLY A 155 -24.53 -14.44 -3.13
C GLY A 155 -24.79 -15.28 -4.38
N LYS A 156 -24.95 -14.66 -5.56
CA LYS A 156 -25.40 -15.37 -6.76
C LYS A 156 -24.49 -15.17 -7.97
N LYS A 157 -24.04 -13.94 -8.20
CA LYS A 157 -23.30 -13.60 -9.41
C LYS A 157 -21.79 -13.84 -9.24
N THR A 158 -21.21 -14.55 -10.18
CA THR A 158 -19.77 -14.64 -10.41
C THR A 158 -19.40 -13.89 -11.67
N ILE A 159 -18.13 -13.67 -11.90
CA ILE A 159 -17.67 -13.07 -13.17
C ILE A 159 -17.87 -14.06 -14.32
N THR A 160 -17.95 -13.52 -15.55
CA THR A 160 -18.21 -14.28 -16.76
C THR A 160 -17.02 -14.37 -17.71
N LEU A 161 -15.80 -14.05 -17.24
CA LEU A 161 -14.60 -14.11 -18.06
C LEU A 161 -14.16 -15.54 -18.35
N SER A 162 -14.37 -16.44 -17.39
CA SER A 162 -14.01 -17.84 -17.47
C SER A 162 -14.88 -18.64 -16.53
N PRO A 163 -15.35 -19.85 -16.89
CA PRO A 163 -16.06 -20.74 -15.99
C PRO A 163 -15.26 -21.16 -14.75
N GLU A 164 -13.94 -21.16 -14.86
CA GLU A 164 -13.02 -21.52 -13.78
C GLU A 164 -12.82 -20.38 -12.77
N ASP A 165 -13.04 -19.13 -13.18
CA ASP A 165 -12.90 -17.96 -12.32
C ASP A 165 -14.21 -17.68 -11.57
N THR A 166 -14.27 -18.11 -10.32
CA THR A 166 -15.47 -18.10 -9.47
C THR A 166 -15.55 -16.87 -8.56
N ARG A 167 -14.74 -15.82 -8.82
CA ARG A 167 -14.80 -14.60 -7.99
C ARG A 167 -16.16 -13.92 -8.05
N HIS A 168 -16.44 -13.16 -7.01
CA HIS A 168 -17.72 -12.48 -6.84
C HIS A 168 -17.89 -11.34 -7.84
N TYR A 169 -19.05 -11.24 -8.46
CA TYR A 169 -19.45 -10.07 -9.22
C TYR A 169 -20.37 -9.20 -8.35
N LEU A 170 -19.97 -7.96 -8.10
CA LEU A 170 -20.67 -7.09 -7.15
C LEU A 170 -21.92 -6.47 -7.76
N THR A 171 -22.94 -6.37 -6.95
CA THR A 171 -24.14 -5.59 -7.22
C THR A 171 -23.99 -4.21 -6.57
N CYS A 172 -24.43 -3.17 -7.29
CA CYS A 172 -24.44 -1.81 -6.78
C CYS A 172 -25.90 -1.38 -6.52
N SER A 173 -26.21 -1.02 -5.28
CA SER A 173 -27.56 -0.56 -4.90
C SER A 173 -27.87 0.86 -5.39
N ASN A 174 -26.86 1.73 -5.46
CA ASN A 174 -27.00 3.10 -5.93
C ASN A 174 -25.69 3.60 -6.53
N LYS A 175 -25.67 3.85 -7.84
CA LYS A 175 -24.49 4.34 -8.56
C LYS A 175 -24.19 5.82 -8.35
N SER A 176 -25.17 6.58 -7.88
CA SER A 176 -25.06 8.04 -7.71
C SER A 176 -24.35 8.43 -6.40
N VAL A 177 -24.29 7.52 -5.43
CA VAL A 177 -23.69 7.76 -4.14
C VAL A 177 -22.80 6.59 -3.75
N THR A 178 -21.59 6.85 -3.35
CA THR A 178 -20.65 5.82 -2.86
C THR A 178 -20.23 6.14 -1.43
N PRO A 179 -20.96 5.63 -0.42
CA PRO A 179 -20.58 5.84 0.97
C PRO A 179 -19.37 4.99 1.32
N TYR A 180 -18.33 5.66 1.81
CA TYR A 180 -17.16 4.99 2.39
C TYR A 180 -17.39 4.71 3.86
N LEU A 181 -16.99 3.53 4.31
CA LEU A 181 -16.97 3.14 5.71
C LEU A 181 -15.53 2.91 6.16
N ILE A 182 -15.09 3.69 7.14
CA ILE A 182 -13.84 3.46 7.86
C ILE A 182 -14.11 2.43 8.94
N THR A 183 -13.48 1.27 8.85
CA THR A 183 -13.67 0.14 9.77
C THR A 183 -12.36 -0.60 10.02
N ASN A 184 -12.37 -1.64 10.82
CA ASN A 184 -11.21 -2.49 11.02
C ASN A 184 -11.23 -3.73 10.13
N ALA A 185 -10.06 -4.17 9.72
CA ALA A 185 -9.85 -5.49 9.14
C ALA A 185 -9.56 -6.53 10.24
N GLY A 186 -9.22 -7.76 9.82
CA GLY A 186 -8.80 -8.82 10.72
C GLY A 186 -7.39 -8.59 11.29
N HIS A 187 -6.86 -9.59 11.99
CA HIS A 187 -5.56 -9.52 12.69
C HIS A 187 -4.55 -10.52 12.12
N LYS A 188 -4.53 -10.70 10.81
CA LYS A 188 -3.56 -11.55 10.09
C LYS A 188 -2.36 -10.77 9.57
N ALA A 189 -2.43 -9.43 9.56
CA ALA A 189 -1.32 -8.58 9.13
C ALA A 189 -0.13 -8.74 10.08
N HIS A 190 1.06 -8.90 9.51
CA HIS A 190 2.28 -9.13 10.27
C HIS A 190 3.51 -8.65 9.49
N TYR A 191 4.58 -8.42 10.22
CA TYR A 191 5.92 -8.17 9.70
C TYR A 191 6.90 -9.09 10.40
N GLU A 192 7.86 -9.63 9.66
CA GLU A 192 8.98 -10.42 10.17
C GLU A 192 10.26 -10.03 9.46
N SER A 193 11.35 -10.02 10.20
CA SER A 193 12.69 -9.82 9.64
C SER A 193 13.76 -10.54 10.43
N LEU A 194 14.82 -10.90 9.70
CA LEU A 194 16.05 -11.46 10.27
C LEU A 194 17.24 -10.68 9.69
N THR A 195 18.04 -10.10 10.57
CA THR A 195 19.20 -9.28 10.21
C THR A 195 20.47 -9.91 10.75
N PHE A 196 21.46 -10.06 9.90
CA PHE A 196 22.83 -10.42 10.27
C PHE A 196 23.71 -9.20 10.08
N SER A 197 24.57 -8.90 11.07
CA SER A 197 25.45 -7.74 11.02
C SER A 197 26.87 -8.13 11.46
N LEU A 198 27.85 -7.60 10.74
CA LEU A 198 29.27 -7.69 11.08
C LEU A 198 29.85 -6.28 11.10
N ALA A 199 30.62 -5.96 12.12
CA ALA A 199 31.32 -4.69 12.19
C ALA A 199 32.73 -4.86 12.78
N LYS A 200 33.70 -4.15 12.21
CA LYS A 200 35.05 -4.10 12.72
C LYS A 200 35.61 -2.69 12.67
N LYS A 201 36.21 -2.31 13.78
CA LYS A 201 36.99 -1.08 13.90
C LYS A 201 38.46 -1.42 13.94
N PHE A 202 39.25 -0.80 13.08
CA PHE A 202 40.68 -0.97 12.98
C PHE A 202 41.42 0.20 13.65
N ASP A 203 42.51 -0.07 14.32
CA ASP A 203 43.27 0.94 15.07
C ASP A 203 43.86 2.03 14.19
N PHE A 204 44.02 1.78 12.88
CA PHE A 204 44.53 2.78 11.94
C PHE A 204 43.47 3.76 11.41
N GLY A 205 42.23 3.72 11.99
CA GLY A 205 41.16 4.67 11.70
C GLY A 205 40.13 4.21 10.66
N LEU A 206 40.17 2.94 10.21
CA LEU A 206 39.18 2.38 9.31
C LEU A 206 38.08 1.65 10.12
N ASP A 207 36.81 2.01 9.89
CA ASP A 207 35.62 1.34 10.42
C ASP A 207 34.85 0.73 9.24
N ILE A 208 34.54 -0.55 9.32
CA ILE A 208 33.74 -1.27 8.30
C ILE A 208 32.55 -1.94 9.00
N SER A 209 31.37 -1.80 8.40
CA SER A 209 30.23 -2.63 8.79
C SER A 209 29.50 -3.18 7.55
N ALA A 210 28.93 -4.37 7.72
CA ALA A 210 28.09 -4.99 6.72
C ALA A 210 26.87 -5.59 7.43
N SER A 211 25.67 -5.37 6.89
CA SER A 211 24.45 -6.00 7.37
C SER A 211 23.60 -6.52 6.21
N TYR A 212 23.02 -7.70 6.41
CA TYR A 212 22.08 -8.30 5.50
C TYR A 212 20.78 -8.58 6.21
N THR A 213 19.69 -8.03 5.68
CA THR A 213 18.34 -8.18 6.22
C THR A 213 17.45 -8.91 5.23
N MET A 214 16.78 -9.95 5.70
CA MET A 214 15.65 -10.58 5.05
C MET A 214 14.38 -10.11 5.75
N ALA A 215 13.38 -9.65 5.00
CA ALA A 215 12.14 -9.15 5.59
C ALA A 215 10.92 -9.55 4.76
N GLN A 216 9.80 -9.74 5.44
CA GLN A 216 8.50 -9.97 4.84
C GLN A 216 7.42 -9.25 5.64
N ALA A 217 6.46 -8.65 4.96
CA ALA A 217 5.24 -8.16 5.58
C ALA A 217 4.02 -8.57 4.77
N LYS A 218 2.94 -8.82 5.48
CA LYS A 218 1.60 -8.99 4.88
C LYS A 218 0.63 -8.01 5.53
N SER A 219 -0.17 -7.35 4.72
CA SER A 219 -1.12 -6.32 5.14
C SER A 219 -2.47 -6.45 4.44
N TYR A 220 -3.49 -5.78 4.96
CA TYR A 220 -4.80 -5.66 4.30
C TYR A 220 -4.86 -4.53 3.27
N GLY A 221 -3.80 -3.77 3.12
CA GLY A 221 -3.62 -2.68 2.16
C GLY A 221 -2.29 -1.99 2.42
N ASP A 222 -1.78 -1.28 1.44
CA ASP A 222 -0.42 -0.74 1.51
C ASP A 222 -0.34 0.64 2.19
N GLY A 223 -1.48 1.15 2.69
CA GLY A 223 -1.52 2.42 3.41
C GLY A 223 -1.20 3.65 2.56
N ILE A 224 -1.12 3.52 1.24
CA ILE A 224 -0.85 4.63 0.34
C ILE A 224 -2.15 5.41 0.11
N GLY A 225 -2.15 6.66 0.49
CA GLY A 225 -3.28 7.57 0.33
C GLY A 225 -3.72 8.13 1.67
N ASP A 226 -3.57 9.42 1.78
CA ASP A 226 -4.02 10.21 2.92
C ASP A 226 -5.53 10.44 2.90
N GLN A 227 -6.17 10.35 1.72
CA GLN A 227 -7.61 10.53 1.55
C GLN A 227 -8.35 9.19 1.60
N VAL A 228 -9.56 9.22 2.13
CA VAL A 228 -10.43 8.03 2.24
C VAL A 228 -10.66 7.37 0.87
N THR A 229 -10.93 8.17 -0.16
CA THR A 229 -11.09 7.67 -1.54
C THR A 229 -9.84 6.95 -2.03
N SER A 230 -8.66 7.56 -1.84
CA SER A 230 -7.39 6.98 -2.25
C SER A 230 -7.07 5.71 -1.47
N ALA A 231 -7.36 5.69 -0.17
CA ALA A 231 -7.20 4.50 0.66
C ALA A 231 -8.10 3.33 0.21
N TYR A 232 -9.24 3.62 -0.43
CA TYR A 232 -10.08 2.60 -1.04
C TYR A 232 -9.61 2.17 -2.43
N THR A 233 -9.29 3.13 -3.32
CA THR A 233 -9.13 2.85 -4.76
C THR A 233 -7.73 2.46 -5.17
N ASN A 234 -6.69 2.96 -4.48
CA ASN A 234 -5.35 2.97 -5.07
C ASN A 234 -4.43 1.82 -4.63
N ASN A 235 -4.83 0.93 -3.73
CA ASN A 235 -3.79 0.10 -3.12
C ASN A 235 -4.15 -1.31 -2.71
N ARG A 236 -5.24 -1.82 -3.21
CA ARG A 236 -5.61 -3.18 -2.85
C ARG A 236 -5.78 -4.03 -4.08
N TYR A 237 -4.72 -4.72 -4.45
CA TYR A 237 -4.89 -5.84 -5.35
C TYR A 237 -5.56 -6.99 -4.58
N SER A 238 -6.70 -7.44 -5.05
CA SER A 238 -7.50 -8.50 -4.42
C SER A 238 -8.12 -9.42 -5.47
N VAL A 239 -8.51 -10.61 -5.04
CA VAL A 239 -9.20 -11.55 -5.92
C VAL A 239 -10.60 -11.03 -6.22
N ASN A 240 -11.38 -10.72 -5.19
CA ASN A 240 -12.77 -10.34 -5.35
C ASN A 240 -12.93 -8.83 -5.53
N ALA A 241 -12.76 -8.04 -4.49
CA ALA A 241 -13.01 -6.62 -4.54
C ALA A 241 -12.30 -5.88 -3.41
N ASN A 242 -12.24 -4.54 -3.50
CA ASN A 242 -11.66 -3.72 -2.44
C ASN A 242 -12.41 -3.82 -1.10
N ASN A 243 -13.68 -4.22 -1.12
CA ASN A 243 -14.45 -4.50 0.10
C ASN A 243 -14.02 -5.76 0.83
N ASP A 244 -13.41 -6.72 0.12
CA ASP A 244 -12.93 -7.94 0.72
C ASP A 244 -11.63 -7.63 1.48
N LYS A 245 -11.62 -8.00 2.75
CA LYS A 245 -10.49 -7.75 3.65
C LYS A 245 -9.44 -8.84 3.44
N GLU A 246 -8.91 -8.94 2.22
CA GLU A 246 -7.88 -9.92 1.84
C GLU A 246 -6.49 -9.47 2.29
N ILE A 247 -5.70 -10.44 2.74
CA ILE A 247 -4.31 -10.20 3.11
C ILE A 247 -3.39 -10.51 1.93
N GLY A 248 -2.37 -9.70 1.73
CA GLY A 248 -1.33 -9.91 0.72
C GLY A 248 -0.02 -9.28 1.14
N PHE A 249 1.03 -9.46 0.35
CA PHE A 249 2.32 -8.84 0.63
C PHE A 249 2.23 -7.32 0.63
N ALA A 250 2.99 -6.67 1.50
CA ALA A 250 3.07 -5.22 1.59
C ALA A 250 4.14 -4.68 0.63
N ASN A 251 3.78 -3.68 -0.17
CA ASN A 251 4.66 -3.12 -1.21
C ASN A 251 5.87 -2.37 -0.65
N TYR A 252 5.79 -1.88 0.58
CA TYR A 252 6.81 -1.03 1.20
C TYR A 252 7.96 -1.79 1.86
N VAL A 253 7.97 -3.13 1.81
CA VAL A 253 9.03 -3.94 2.43
C VAL A 253 9.97 -4.47 1.37
N ALA A 254 11.24 -4.13 1.48
CA ALA A 254 12.30 -4.75 0.69
C ALA A 254 12.59 -6.17 1.22
N PRO A 255 12.34 -7.24 0.43
CA PRO A 255 12.56 -8.62 0.88
C PRO A 255 14.01 -8.91 1.27
N ASN A 256 14.95 -8.29 0.59
CA ASN A 256 16.38 -8.44 0.87
C ASN A 256 17.05 -7.08 0.79
N ARG A 257 17.90 -6.79 1.76
CA ARG A 257 18.69 -5.56 1.82
C ARG A 257 20.09 -5.86 2.31
N LEU A 258 21.09 -5.48 1.52
CA LEU A 258 22.50 -5.49 1.89
C LEU A 258 22.95 -4.05 2.08
N LEU A 259 23.49 -3.74 3.26
CA LEU A 259 24.07 -2.44 3.56
C LEU A 259 25.52 -2.65 3.97
N ILE A 260 26.45 -2.00 3.29
CA ILE A 260 27.87 -1.99 3.64
C ILE A 260 28.28 -0.54 3.84
N THR A 261 28.93 -0.27 4.96
CA THR A 261 29.53 1.04 5.22
C THR A 261 31.03 0.90 5.47
N ALA A 262 31.80 1.84 4.98
CA ALA A 262 33.21 1.97 5.30
C ALA A 262 33.53 3.44 5.56
N SER A 263 34.19 3.74 6.66
CA SER A 263 34.65 5.08 6.96
C SER A 263 36.12 5.04 7.38
N TYR A 264 36.88 5.97 6.85
CA TYR A 264 38.30 6.17 7.24
C TYR A 264 38.46 7.56 7.82
N SER A 265 39.01 7.62 9.03
CA SER A 265 39.28 8.86 9.73
C SER A 265 40.77 8.94 10.10
N LYS A 266 41.37 10.09 9.82
CA LYS A 266 42.79 10.33 10.17
C LYS A 266 42.98 11.77 10.61
N ASP A 267 43.56 11.91 11.79
CA ASP A 267 44.02 13.18 12.31
C ASP A 267 45.45 13.45 11.89
N TYR A 268 45.77 14.67 11.52
CA TYR A 268 47.10 15.11 11.10
C TYR A 268 47.36 16.58 11.48
N ALA A 269 48.61 16.98 11.46
CA ALA A 269 49.07 18.35 11.72
C ALA A 269 48.49 18.97 13.02
N LYS A 270 48.24 18.15 14.05
CA LYS A 270 47.73 18.52 15.39
C LYS A 270 46.33 19.15 15.45
N HIS A 271 45.85 19.75 14.37
CA HIS A 271 44.60 20.53 14.36
C HIS A 271 43.65 20.16 13.24
N PHE A 272 44.00 19.22 12.39
CA PHE A 272 43.18 18.82 11.24
C PHE A 272 42.86 17.33 11.29
N GLY A 273 41.64 17.01 10.96
CA GLY A 273 41.15 15.64 10.76
C GLY A 273 40.38 15.54 9.46
N THR A 274 40.54 14.43 8.75
CA THR A 274 39.79 14.13 7.55
C THR A 274 39.07 12.81 7.74
N MET A 275 37.76 12.79 7.40
CA MET A 275 36.97 11.58 7.35
C MET A 275 36.43 11.39 5.95
N VAL A 276 36.57 10.16 5.42
CA VAL A 276 35.95 9.74 4.14
C VAL A 276 35.02 8.57 4.45
N GLY A 277 33.77 8.68 4.03
CA GLY A 277 32.75 7.63 4.20
C GLY A 277 32.23 7.12 2.87
N LEU A 278 32.05 5.82 2.76
CA LEU A 278 31.43 5.13 1.65
C LEU A 278 30.23 4.32 2.16
N VAL A 279 29.14 4.35 1.43
CA VAL A 279 27.93 3.56 1.70
C VAL A 279 27.56 2.82 0.42
N TYR A 280 27.41 1.52 0.53
CA TYR A 280 26.81 0.68 -0.50
C TYR A 280 25.48 0.13 0.00
N GLU A 281 24.43 0.30 -0.76
CA GLU A 281 23.13 -0.28 -0.50
C GLU A 281 22.68 -1.11 -1.71
N GLY A 282 22.47 -2.41 -1.47
CA GLY A 282 21.85 -3.34 -2.41
C GLY A 282 20.49 -3.75 -1.90
N THR A 283 19.44 -3.56 -2.69
CA THR A 283 18.06 -3.88 -2.27
C THR A 283 17.22 -4.31 -3.46
N ASN A 284 16.14 -5.02 -3.18
CA ASN A 284 15.13 -5.37 -4.20
C ASN A 284 14.21 -4.19 -4.57
N PHE A 285 14.42 -2.99 -4.01
CA PHE A 285 13.70 -1.81 -4.47
C PHE A 285 14.03 -1.52 -5.94
N GLY A 286 12.99 -1.24 -6.74
CA GLY A 286 13.20 -0.64 -8.04
C GLY A 286 13.84 0.76 -7.92
N TYR A 287 14.29 1.29 -9.06
CA TYR A 287 14.89 2.63 -9.15
C TYR A 287 13.91 3.74 -8.71
N ASP A 288 12.62 3.52 -8.89
CA ASP A 288 11.55 4.41 -8.43
C ASP A 288 11.23 4.12 -6.96
N PRO A 289 11.37 5.08 -6.04
CA PRO A 289 11.03 4.91 -4.64
C PRO A 289 9.54 4.62 -4.40
N TYR A 290 8.69 4.86 -5.40
CA TYR A 290 7.27 4.51 -5.40
C TYR A 290 6.99 3.16 -6.07
N ALA A 291 8.00 2.53 -6.68
CA ALA A 291 7.84 1.22 -7.29
C ALA A 291 7.67 0.14 -6.23
N ALA A 292 6.71 -0.74 -6.44
CA ALA A 292 6.53 -1.90 -5.60
C ALA A 292 7.77 -2.80 -5.64
N THR A 293 8.18 -3.33 -4.49
CA THR A 293 9.28 -4.32 -4.41
C THR A 293 8.86 -5.67 -4.95
N ARG A 294 7.57 -5.87 -5.12
CA ARG A 294 6.93 -7.06 -5.66
C ARG A 294 5.90 -6.65 -6.70
N PHE A 295 5.70 -7.48 -7.70
CA PHE A 295 4.71 -7.26 -8.75
C PHE A 295 3.46 -8.08 -8.49
N SER A 296 2.30 -7.49 -8.81
CA SER A 296 1.02 -8.20 -8.84
C SER A 296 0.57 -8.35 -10.29
N TYR A 297 0.24 -9.56 -10.70
CA TYR A 297 -0.43 -9.78 -11.97
C TYR A 297 -1.92 -9.50 -11.82
N THR A 298 -2.42 -8.55 -12.59
CA THR A 298 -3.80 -8.07 -12.51
C THR A 298 -4.48 -8.06 -13.86
N PHE A 299 -5.79 -8.12 -13.86
CA PHE A 299 -6.59 -7.79 -15.03
C PHE A 299 -6.57 -6.29 -15.30
N ALA A 300 -6.57 -5.90 -16.58
CA ALA A 300 -6.86 -4.55 -16.98
C ALA A 300 -8.39 -4.33 -16.90
N GLY A 301 -8.82 -3.35 -16.13
CA GLY A 301 -10.23 -3.01 -15.99
C GLY A 301 -10.92 -3.60 -14.75
N ASN A 302 -12.22 -3.34 -14.66
CA ASN A 302 -13.05 -3.69 -13.52
C ASN A 302 -13.83 -4.97 -13.79
N VAL A 303 -13.24 -6.11 -13.48
CA VAL A 303 -13.85 -7.42 -13.77
C VAL A 303 -14.90 -7.83 -12.75
N VAL A 304 -14.87 -7.27 -11.54
CA VAL A 304 -15.81 -7.60 -10.45
C VAL A 304 -16.92 -6.57 -10.24
N ASN A 305 -16.99 -5.54 -11.10
CA ASN A 305 -17.94 -4.42 -10.96
C ASN A 305 -17.81 -3.66 -9.63
N ASP A 306 -16.58 -3.47 -9.16
CA ASP A 306 -16.31 -2.66 -7.97
C ASP A 306 -16.28 -1.17 -8.29
N TYR A 307 -16.42 -0.31 -7.28
CA TYR A 307 -16.30 1.13 -7.45
C TYR A 307 -14.86 1.54 -7.82
N LYS A 308 -14.70 2.10 -9.03
CA LYS A 308 -13.40 2.48 -9.60
C LYS A 308 -12.34 1.36 -9.54
N GLY A 309 -12.76 0.10 -9.48
CA GLY A 309 -11.86 -1.03 -9.37
C GLY A 309 -11.16 -1.33 -10.69
N SER A 310 -9.82 -1.38 -10.67
CA SER A 310 -8.97 -2.03 -11.68
C SER A 310 -7.88 -2.85 -10.97
N ASN A 311 -8.20 -3.33 -9.76
CA ASN A 311 -7.24 -3.91 -8.83
C ASN A 311 -7.42 -5.42 -8.67
N ASN A 312 -8.05 -6.08 -9.66
CA ASN A 312 -8.34 -7.50 -9.56
C ASN A 312 -7.14 -8.34 -9.96
N LEU A 313 -6.73 -9.23 -9.08
CA LEU A 313 -5.65 -10.18 -9.34
C LEU A 313 -6.02 -11.13 -10.49
N LEU A 314 -5.03 -11.47 -11.29
CA LEU A 314 -5.19 -12.37 -12.43
C LEU A 314 -5.57 -13.76 -11.94
N TYR A 315 -6.58 -14.38 -12.56
CA TYR A 315 -6.75 -15.82 -12.54
C TYR A 315 -5.86 -16.42 -13.63
N VAL A 316 -4.99 -17.35 -13.27
CA VAL A 316 -4.08 -18.00 -14.21
C VAL A 316 -4.77 -19.27 -14.75
N PRO A 317 -5.06 -19.36 -16.05
CA PRO A 317 -5.76 -20.51 -16.61
C PRO A 317 -5.00 -21.81 -16.33
N ALA A 318 -5.73 -22.90 -16.13
CA ALA A 318 -5.15 -24.20 -15.82
C ALA A 318 -4.41 -24.82 -17.03
N SER A 319 -4.94 -24.59 -18.23
CA SER A 319 -4.38 -25.11 -19.50
C SER A 319 -4.60 -24.14 -20.65
N ARG A 320 -4.02 -24.44 -21.83
CA ARG A 320 -4.27 -23.65 -23.05
C ARG A 320 -5.73 -23.76 -23.50
N GLU A 321 -6.29 -24.94 -23.37
CA GLU A 321 -7.68 -25.25 -23.77
C GLU A 321 -8.67 -24.48 -22.89
N ALA A 322 -8.34 -24.23 -21.62
CA ALA A 322 -9.17 -23.40 -20.73
C ALA A 322 -9.37 -21.97 -21.26
N LEU A 323 -8.42 -21.44 -22.06
CA LEU A 323 -8.54 -20.14 -22.69
C LEU A 323 -9.58 -20.09 -23.83
N ASP A 324 -10.03 -21.23 -24.34
CA ASP A 324 -11.07 -21.27 -25.37
C ASP A 324 -12.44 -20.84 -24.83
N GLU A 325 -12.62 -20.98 -23.52
CA GLU A 325 -13.81 -20.53 -22.83
C GLU A 325 -13.73 -19.05 -22.37
N TRP A 326 -12.56 -18.43 -22.53
CA TRP A 326 -12.37 -17.01 -22.22
C TRP A 326 -12.82 -16.13 -23.38
N ASN A 327 -13.36 -14.96 -23.04
CA ASN A 327 -13.89 -14.04 -24.04
C ASN A 327 -12.78 -13.17 -24.67
N PHE A 328 -12.02 -13.77 -25.59
CA PHE A 328 -11.08 -13.05 -26.45
C PHE A 328 -11.78 -12.55 -27.72
N SER A 329 -11.37 -11.41 -28.22
CA SER A 329 -11.85 -10.84 -29.48
C SER A 329 -10.69 -10.33 -30.31
N ASP A 330 -10.85 -10.38 -31.63
CA ASP A 330 -9.86 -9.84 -32.57
C ASP A 330 -9.62 -8.35 -32.29
N TYR A 331 -8.38 -7.95 -32.26
CA TYR A 331 -7.95 -6.58 -32.05
C TYR A 331 -7.23 -6.03 -33.28
N THR A 332 -7.72 -4.94 -33.86
CA THR A 332 -7.10 -4.29 -35.00
C THR A 332 -6.29 -3.08 -34.55
N TYR A 333 -5.04 -3.01 -34.95
CA TYR A 333 -4.14 -1.90 -34.67
C TYR A 333 -3.39 -1.44 -35.91
N THR A 334 -2.80 -0.27 -35.86
CA THR A 334 -1.94 0.27 -36.91
C THR A 334 -0.49 0.15 -36.48
N ASP A 335 0.31 -0.57 -37.24
CA ASP A 335 1.72 -0.78 -36.94
C ASP A 335 2.59 0.47 -37.20
N ALA A 336 3.88 0.39 -36.89
CA ALA A 336 4.83 1.48 -37.10
C ALA A 336 4.99 1.88 -38.59
N LYS A 337 4.61 1.00 -39.52
CA LYS A 337 4.60 1.23 -40.96
C LYS A 337 3.26 1.79 -41.45
N LYS A 338 2.36 2.19 -40.57
CA LYS A 338 1.00 2.67 -40.83
C LYS A 338 0.10 1.65 -41.54
N GLN A 339 0.38 0.36 -41.42
CA GLN A 339 -0.44 -0.72 -41.94
C GLN A 339 -1.40 -1.24 -40.88
N LYS A 340 -2.66 -1.51 -41.27
CA LYS A 340 -3.63 -2.16 -40.38
C LYS A 340 -3.25 -3.62 -40.21
N GLN A 341 -3.11 -4.03 -38.97
CA GLN A 341 -2.83 -5.39 -38.57
C GLN A 341 -3.97 -5.89 -37.70
N THR A 342 -4.28 -7.18 -37.76
CA THR A 342 -5.25 -7.83 -36.87
C THR A 342 -4.52 -8.83 -35.98
N TYR A 343 -4.66 -8.66 -34.69
CA TYR A 343 -4.20 -9.58 -33.67
C TYR A 343 -5.39 -10.46 -33.27
N THR A 344 -5.42 -11.68 -33.79
CA THR A 344 -6.60 -12.55 -33.66
C THR A 344 -6.76 -13.07 -32.22
N ALA A 345 -7.96 -13.46 -31.86
CA ALA A 345 -8.26 -14.08 -30.57
C ALA A 345 -7.37 -15.30 -30.30
N GLU A 346 -7.13 -16.13 -31.30
CA GLU A 346 -6.27 -17.33 -31.17
C GLU A 346 -4.80 -16.95 -30.92
N GLN A 347 -4.27 -15.97 -31.67
CA GLN A 347 -2.92 -15.46 -31.41
C GLN A 347 -2.77 -14.91 -30.00
N GLN A 348 -3.77 -14.16 -29.50
CA GLN A 348 -3.77 -13.62 -28.13
C GLN A 348 -3.74 -14.74 -27.08
N LYS A 349 -4.52 -15.80 -27.25
CA LYS A 349 -4.54 -16.97 -26.37
C LYS A 349 -3.19 -17.69 -26.36
N ASP A 350 -2.61 -17.92 -27.54
CA ASP A 350 -1.33 -18.62 -27.67
C ASP A 350 -0.20 -17.80 -27.02
N ASP A 351 -0.14 -16.51 -27.28
CA ASP A 351 0.88 -15.62 -26.72
C ASP A 351 0.73 -15.49 -25.20
N PHE A 352 -0.50 -15.40 -24.70
CA PHE A 352 -0.75 -15.37 -23.26
C PHE A 352 -0.34 -16.69 -22.58
N TRP A 353 -0.66 -17.84 -23.19
CA TRP A 353 -0.24 -19.13 -22.68
C TRP A 353 1.28 -19.32 -22.70
N ASN A 354 1.93 -18.87 -23.78
CA ASN A 354 3.39 -18.87 -23.90
C ASN A 354 4.03 -17.98 -22.82
N TYR A 355 3.46 -16.82 -22.56
CA TYR A 355 3.92 -15.93 -21.48
C TYR A 355 3.81 -16.60 -20.10
N ILE A 356 2.68 -17.25 -19.80
CA ILE A 356 2.49 -18.00 -18.54
C ILE A 356 3.56 -19.09 -18.38
N ASN A 357 3.93 -19.77 -19.46
CA ASN A 357 4.92 -20.84 -19.42
C ASN A 357 6.38 -20.35 -19.28
N GLN A 358 6.67 -19.11 -19.68
CA GLN A 358 7.98 -18.49 -19.54
C GLN A 358 8.19 -17.92 -18.13
N ASP A 359 7.13 -17.41 -17.51
CA ASP A 359 7.18 -16.83 -16.17
C ASP A 359 7.09 -17.95 -15.12
N SER A 360 8.12 -18.07 -14.27
CA SER A 360 8.20 -19.13 -13.26
C SER A 360 7.10 -19.03 -12.19
N TYR A 361 6.69 -17.82 -11.85
CA TYR A 361 5.63 -17.58 -10.87
C TYR A 361 4.26 -17.97 -11.46
N LEU A 362 3.91 -17.48 -12.64
CA LEU A 362 2.64 -17.80 -13.30
C LEU A 362 2.53 -19.29 -13.63
N LYS A 363 3.62 -19.91 -14.09
CA LYS A 363 3.69 -21.35 -14.34
C LYS A 363 3.33 -22.18 -13.09
N GLY A 364 3.76 -21.72 -11.90
CA GLY A 364 3.43 -22.34 -10.62
C GLY A 364 2.00 -22.04 -10.12
N ARG A 365 1.28 -21.15 -10.80
CA ARG A 365 -0.06 -20.68 -10.40
C ARG A 365 -1.19 -21.16 -11.31
N LYS A 366 -0.93 -22.02 -12.27
CA LYS A 366 -1.96 -22.56 -13.16
C LYS A 366 -3.16 -23.09 -12.38
N GLY A 367 -4.36 -22.70 -12.78
CA GLY A 367 -5.61 -23.00 -12.08
C GLY A 367 -5.81 -22.26 -10.73
N LYS A 368 -5.08 -21.16 -10.49
CA LYS A 368 -5.15 -20.39 -9.24
C LYS A 368 -5.08 -18.88 -9.52
N TYR A 369 -5.53 -18.11 -8.55
CA TYR A 369 -5.33 -16.66 -8.59
C TYR A 369 -3.87 -16.28 -8.32
N ALA A 370 -3.41 -15.23 -8.98
CA ALA A 370 -2.19 -14.54 -8.59
C ALA A 370 -2.34 -13.99 -7.17
N GLU A 371 -1.23 -13.81 -6.47
CA GLU A 371 -1.19 -13.17 -5.16
C GLU A 371 -0.82 -11.70 -5.31
N ARG A 372 -1.22 -10.90 -4.35
CA ARG A 372 -0.70 -9.55 -4.21
C ARG A 372 0.77 -9.65 -3.83
N GLY A 373 1.63 -9.20 -4.74
CA GLY A 373 3.07 -9.18 -4.63
C GLY A 373 3.61 -7.98 -3.90
#